data_694fbda815c109bc9eeca1c8144b4c1d
#
_entry.id   694fbda815c109bc9eeca1c8144b4c1d
#
_cell.length_a   1.000
_cell.length_b   1.000
_cell.length_c   1.000
_cell.angle_alpha   90.00
_cell.angle_beta   90.00
_cell.angle_gamma   90.00
#
_symmetry.space_group_name_H-M   'P 1'
#
loop_
_entity.id
_entity.type
_entity.pdbx_description
1 polymer ?
#
loop_
_entity_poly.entity_id
_entity_poly.type
_entity_poly.pdbx_seq_one_letter_code
_entity_poly.pdbx_strand_id
1 'polypeptide(L)'
;MPKRNRRQWAAGCLGLASSAWLGLGGSTRVMARNVCLGVTFDVRLVVEGRNRSYFFYLPPTDQPAMARPLLLGFHPYLQPNRMWERYIGLKAAADRYGFILAMPKGEGWGMFRSFNAGLVNDPYDPDDLLFTATMINDIASRVAIDRSRIYAMGMSNGGMLTHALTQGLPGLLAGIVSVSGTPGTPLAGDTLATPVMMVHGTTDPITPWSGPSRLTPKFIHFQDVDSTLAQWRTINGCTADADLRLYDRPGDKTQIICHRWPAPPALAETVLVQVLKGGHRWPVLEKQRYFPRTGNQSTDVDMTAMACEFLSRQQRQLQV
;
A
#
# COMPACT_ATOMS: atom_id res chain seq x y z
N MET A 1 -7.71 5.55 -30.49
CA MET A 1 -8.36 6.37 -29.46
C MET A 1 -7.61 7.68 -29.35
N PRO A 2 -8.25 8.85 -29.37
CA PRO A 2 -7.55 10.13 -29.40
C PRO A 2 -6.82 10.36 -28.06
N LYS A 3 -5.54 10.71 -28.15
CA LYS A 3 -4.69 11.11 -27.03
C LYS A 3 -5.27 12.42 -26.46
N ARG A 4 -5.91 12.38 -25.30
CA ARG A 4 -6.28 13.60 -24.58
C ARG A 4 -5.00 14.33 -24.15
N ASN A 5 -4.86 15.58 -24.60
CA ASN A 5 -3.70 16.42 -24.37
C ASN A 5 -3.59 16.82 -22.88
N ARG A 6 -2.36 16.99 -22.36
CA ARG A 6 -2.06 17.42 -20.96
C ARG A 6 -2.91 18.58 -20.46
N ARG A 7 -3.35 19.46 -21.35
CA ARG A 7 -4.22 20.61 -21.03
C ARG A 7 -5.65 20.24 -20.59
N GLN A 8 -6.14 19.05 -20.93
CA GLN A 8 -7.50 18.61 -20.55
C GLN A 8 -7.57 18.02 -19.14
N TRP A 9 -6.44 17.63 -18.57
CA TRP A 9 -6.36 17.11 -17.20
C TRP A 9 -6.27 18.23 -16.15
N ALA A 10 -5.78 19.41 -16.53
CA ALA A 10 -5.74 20.61 -15.69
C ALA A 10 -7.13 21.29 -15.55
N ALA A 11 -8.09 20.98 -16.43
CA ALA A 11 -9.41 21.61 -16.43
C ALA A 11 -10.31 21.21 -15.23
N GLY A 12 -9.99 20.15 -14.51
CA GLY A 12 -10.67 19.80 -13.25
C GLY A 12 -10.32 20.70 -12.06
N CYS A 13 -9.34 21.60 -12.22
CA CYS A 13 -8.87 22.54 -11.20
C CYS A 13 -9.34 23.99 -11.45
N LEU A 14 -10.22 24.24 -12.42
CA LEU A 14 -10.80 25.58 -12.64
C LEU A 14 -11.94 25.82 -11.64
N GLY A 15 -11.60 26.48 -10.55
CA GLY A 15 -12.54 26.94 -9.54
C GLY A 15 -13.52 27.95 -10.10
N LEU A 16 -14.78 27.84 -9.67
CA LEU A 16 -15.82 28.84 -9.84
C LEU A 16 -15.38 30.14 -9.14
N ALA A 17 -14.91 31.10 -9.91
CA ALA A 17 -14.75 32.47 -9.46
C ALA A 17 -16.12 33.15 -9.52
N SER A 18 -16.85 33.16 -8.42
CA SER A 18 -18.01 34.06 -8.23
C SER A 18 -17.49 35.44 -7.86
N SER A 19 -17.54 36.38 -8.81
CA SER A 19 -17.29 37.79 -8.60
C SER A 19 -18.46 38.43 -7.88
N ALA A 20 -18.34 38.70 -6.58
CA ALA A 20 -19.15 39.67 -5.87
C ALA A 20 -18.39 40.96 -5.73
N TRP A 21 -18.80 42.00 -6.45
CA TRP A 21 -18.34 43.38 -6.25
C TRP A 21 -19.13 44.02 -5.13
N LEU A 22 -18.47 44.39 -4.04
CA LEU A 22 -18.93 45.46 -3.16
C LEU A 22 -17.68 46.23 -2.71
N GLY A 23 -17.67 47.52 -3.01
CA GLY A 23 -16.57 48.41 -2.79
C GLY A 23 -16.41 48.88 -1.33
N LEU A 24 -15.22 49.30 -1.09
CA LEU A 24 -14.63 50.36 -0.22
C LEU A 24 -13.49 49.79 0.66
N GLY A 25 -12.31 50.26 0.34
CA GLY A 25 -11.24 50.60 1.31
C GLY A 25 -10.41 49.47 1.89
N GLY A 26 -9.21 49.23 1.34
CA GLY A 26 -8.20 48.38 1.98
C GLY A 26 -7.74 47.21 1.14
N SER A 27 -6.66 47.37 0.38
CA SER A 27 -6.10 46.32 -0.48
C SER A 27 -5.43 45.20 0.32
N THR A 28 -6.17 44.28 0.85
CA THR A 28 -5.66 42.94 1.10
C THR A 28 -6.04 42.07 -0.09
N ARG A 29 -5.13 41.88 -1.03
CA ARG A 29 -5.24 40.84 -2.06
C ARG A 29 -5.28 39.49 -1.35
N VAL A 30 -6.47 39.00 -1.04
CA VAL A 30 -6.69 37.58 -0.76
C VAL A 30 -6.41 36.89 -2.09
N MET A 31 -5.19 36.35 -2.26
CA MET A 31 -4.93 35.39 -3.32
C MET A 31 -5.88 34.22 -3.08
N ALA A 32 -6.88 34.07 -3.93
CA ALA A 32 -7.68 32.85 -3.96
C ALA A 32 -6.72 31.69 -4.23
N ARG A 33 -6.41 30.90 -3.19
CA ARG A 33 -5.64 29.68 -3.35
C ARG A 33 -6.45 28.76 -4.24
N ASN A 34 -5.91 28.38 -5.39
CA ASN A 34 -6.50 27.34 -6.24
C ASN A 34 -6.41 26.01 -5.51
N VAL A 35 -7.38 25.71 -4.66
CA VAL A 35 -7.47 24.42 -3.97
C VAL A 35 -8.07 23.43 -4.97
N CYS A 36 -7.27 22.50 -5.45
CA CYS A 36 -7.78 21.37 -6.21
C CYS A 36 -8.47 20.40 -5.25
N LEU A 37 -9.77 20.16 -5.50
CA LEU A 37 -10.51 19.13 -4.76
C LEU A 37 -9.98 17.74 -5.10
N GLY A 38 -10.06 16.80 -4.15
CA GLY A 38 -9.66 15.40 -4.36
C GLY A 38 -10.41 14.76 -5.52
N VAL A 39 -9.67 14.23 -6.50
CA VAL A 39 -10.25 13.68 -7.75
C VAL A 39 -9.81 12.24 -7.94
N THR A 40 -10.77 11.39 -8.36
CA THR A 40 -10.51 9.98 -8.67
C THR A 40 -10.65 9.74 -10.19
N PHE A 41 -9.69 9.03 -10.76
CA PHE A 41 -9.67 8.65 -12.17
C PHE A 41 -9.69 7.12 -12.29
N ASP A 42 -10.61 6.61 -13.12
CA ASP A 42 -10.63 5.20 -13.54
C ASP A 42 -9.83 5.05 -14.84
N VAL A 43 -8.91 4.09 -14.85
CA VAL A 43 -8.02 3.86 -15.99
C VAL A 43 -8.07 2.41 -16.41
N ARG A 44 -8.01 2.18 -17.72
CA ARG A 44 -7.84 0.86 -18.34
C ARG A 44 -6.57 0.86 -19.16
N LEU A 45 -5.80 -0.21 -19.04
CA LEU A 45 -4.57 -0.47 -19.77
C LEU A 45 -4.66 -1.83 -20.45
N VAL A 46 -3.89 -2.01 -21.51
CA VAL A 46 -3.61 -3.33 -22.06
C VAL A 46 -2.16 -3.68 -21.70
N VAL A 47 -1.98 -4.77 -20.98
CA VAL A 47 -0.66 -5.30 -20.57
C VAL A 47 -0.61 -6.75 -21.03
N GLU A 48 0.34 -7.11 -21.87
CA GLU A 48 0.47 -8.44 -22.48
C GLU A 48 -0.83 -8.95 -23.13
N GLY A 49 -1.53 -8.08 -23.85
CA GLY A 49 -2.82 -8.42 -24.46
C GLY A 49 -4.01 -8.54 -23.50
N ARG A 50 -3.81 -8.41 -22.19
CA ARG A 50 -4.85 -8.48 -21.16
C ARG A 50 -5.39 -7.09 -20.80
N ASN A 51 -6.71 -7.01 -20.63
CA ASN A 51 -7.34 -5.77 -20.15
C ASN A 51 -7.17 -5.64 -18.65
N ARG A 52 -6.30 -4.75 -18.21
CA ARG A 52 -6.08 -4.43 -16.81
C ARG A 52 -6.74 -3.09 -16.46
N SER A 53 -7.04 -2.89 -15.19
CA SER A 53 -7.63 -1.64 -14.72
C SER A 53 -7.14 -1.26 -13.34
N TYR A 54 -7.10 0.05 -13.09
CA TYR A 54 -6.84 0.61 -11.78
C TYR A 54 -7.61 1.92 -11.63
N PHE A 55 -7.77 2.41 -10.42
CA PHE A 55 -8.07 3.81 -10.23
C PHE A 55 -6.91 4.49 -9.51
N PHE A 56 -6.75 5.79 -9.74
CA PHE A 56 -5.87 6.60 -8.91
C PHE A 56 -6.63 7.82 -8.39
N TYR A 57 -6.21 8.27 -7.21
CA TYR A 57 -6.79 9.39 -6.51
C TYR A 57 -5.72 10.45 -6.29
N LEU A 58 -6.06 11.67 -6.64
CA LEU A 58 -5.26 12.86 -6.38
C LEU A 58 -5.85 13.57 -5.16
N PRO A 59 -5.17 13.61 -4.00
CA PRO A 59 -5.66 14.36 -2.84
C PRO A 59 -5.69 15.86 -3.12
N PRO A 60 -6.51 16.62 -2.38
CA PRO A 60 -6.54 18.08 -2.45
C PRO A 60 -5.12 18.66 -2.25
N THR A 61 -4.80 19.71 -3.01
CA THR A 61 -3.50 20.39 -2.88
C THR A 61 -3.58 21.82 -3.39
N ASP A 62 -2.80 22.70 -2.82
CA ASP A 62 -2.56 24.05 -3.32
C ASP A 62 -1.30 24.13 -4.21
N GLN A 63 -0.58 23.03 -4.36
CA GLN A 63 0.64 22.90 -5.16
C GLN A 63 0.55 21.78 -6.21
N PRO A 64 -0.37 21.88 -7.19
CA PRO A 64 -0.65 20.80 -8.13
C PRO A 64 0.52 20.41 -9.05
N ALA A 65 1.48 21.31 -9.26
CA ALA A 65 2.67 21.06 -10.09
C ALA A 65 3.81 20.35 -9.32
N MET A 66 3.73 20.28 -7.98
CA MET A 66 4.75 19.66 -7.17
C MET A 66 4.70 18.14 -7.31
N ALA A 67 5.86 17.51 -7.48
CA ALA A 67 5.98 16.06 -7.49
C ALA A 67 5.61 15.48 -6.11
N ARG A 68 4.69 14.51 -6.08
CA ARG A 68 4.16 13.93 -4.86
C ARG A 68 4.48 12.45 -4.73
N PRO A 69 4.58 11.93 -3.49
CA PRO A 69 4.74 10.50 -3.27
C PRO A 69 3.58 9.70 -3.87
N LEU A 70 3.88 8.51 -4.35
CA LEU A 70 2.89 7.56 -4.89
C LEU A 70 2.73 6.37 -3.94
N LEU A 71 1.52 6.12 -3.48
CA LEU A 71 1.16 4.94 -2.69
C LEU A 71 0.37 3.97 -3.56
N LEU A 72 0.89 2.75 -3.70
CA LEU A 72 0.23 1.63 -4.37
C LEU A 72 -0.52 0.79 -3.33
N GLY A 73 -1.83 0.62 -3.49
CA GLY A 73 -2.67 -0.17 -2.59
C GLY A 73 -3.15 -1.47 -3.24
N PHE A 74 -2.71 -2.63 -2.73
CA PHE A 74 -3.04 -3.94 -3.27
C PHE A 74 -4.06 -4.66 -2.41
N HIS A 75 -5.24 -4.89 -2.97
CA HIS A 75 -6.38 -5.48 -2.26
C HIS A 75 -6.17 -6.99 -1.96
N PRO A 76 -6.78 -7.54 -0.90
CA PRO A 76 -6.80 -8.97 -0.65
C PRO A 76 -7.73 -9.69 -1.63
N TYR A 77 -7.62 -11.02 -1.69
CA TYR A 77 -8.61 -11.87 -2.37
C TYR A 77 -10.01 -11.62 -1.79
N LEU A 78 -11.05 -11.67 -2.60
CA LEU A 78 -12.47 -11.44 -2.27
C LEU A 78 -12.84 -9.98 -1.90
N GLN A 79 -11.91 -9.04 -1.88
CA GLN A 79 -12.19 -7.62 -1.63
C GLN A 79 -11.61 -6.74 -2.74
N PRO A 80 -12.29 -6.54 -3.87
CA PRO A 80 -11.78 -5.71 -4.95
C PRO A 80 -11.39 -4.30 -4.49
N ASN A 81 -10.48 -3.67 -5.22
CA ASN A 81 -9.77 -2.44 -4.85
C ASN A 81 -10.65 -1.33 -4.25
N ARG A 82 -11.83 -1.02 -4.82
CA ARG A 82 -12.73 0.01 -4.27
C ARG A 82 -13.39 -0.38 -2.96
N MET A 83 -13.66 -1.67 -2.76
CA MET A 83 -14.22 -2.17 -1.51
C MET A 83 -13.18 -2.12 -0.40
N TRP A 84 -11.97 -2.58 -0.71
CA TRP A 84 -10.85 -2.58 0.24
C TRP A 84 -10.41 -1.16 0.60
N GLU A 85 -10.29 -0.25 -0.38
CA GLU A 85 -9.98 1.16 -0.14
C GLU A 85 -10.92 1.79 0.89
N ARG A 86 -12.24 1.59 0.71
CA ARG A 86 -13.24 2.11 1.66
C ARG A 86 -13.13 1.44 3.03
N TYR A 87 -12.87 0.14 3.05
CA TYR A 87 -12.76 -0.65 4.27
C TYR A 87 -11.64 -0.13 5.17
N ILE A 88 -10.48 0.23 4.62
CA ILE A 88 -9.34 0.71 5.39
C ILE A 88 -9.21 2.24 5.42
N GLY A 89 -10.08 2.99 4.75
CA GLY A 89 -10.07 4.46 4.74
C GLY A 89 -8.86 5.08 4.03
N LEU A 90 -8.34 4.44 2.99
CA LEU A 90 -7.05 4.79 2.42
C LEU A 90 -7.03 6.16 1.72
N LYS A 91 -8.17 6.63 1.17
CA LYS A 91 -8.26 7.99 0.61
C LYS A 91 -8.09 9.08 1.67
N ALA A 92 -8.72 8.90 2.84
CA ALA A 92 -8.55 9.85 3.94
C ALA A 92 -7.09 9.90 4.43
N ALA A 93 -6.42 8.76 4.46
CA ALA A 93 -4.98 8.70 4.75
C ALA A 93 -4.15 9.37 3.63
N ALA A 94 -4.50 9.15 2.36
CA ALA A 94 -3.84 9.81 1.23
C ALA A 94 -3.97 11.34 1.31
N ASP A 95 -5.13 11.87 1.69
CA ASP A 95 -5.34 13.30 1.94
C ASP A 95 -4.43 13.83 3.05
N ARG A 96 -4.34 13.08 4.16
CA ARG A 96 -3.54 13.48 5.32
C ARG A 96 -2.04 13.51 5.04
N TYR A 97 -1.54 12.54 4.27
CA TYR A 97 -0.09 12.38 4.02
C TYR A 97 0.34 12.92 2.64
N GLY A 98 -0.57 13.43 1.84
CA GLY A 98 -0.29 14.01 0.52
C GLY A 98 0.08 12.96 -0.55
N PHE A 99 -0.29 11.68 -0.36
CA PHE A 99 0.01 10.63 -1.30
C PHE A 99 -0.91 10.66 -2.52
N ILE A 100 -0.37 10.60 -3.73
CA ILE A 100 -1.14 10.10 -4.87
C ILE A 100 -1.41 8.62 -4.57
N LEU A 101 -2.68 8.20 -4.56
CA LEU A 101 -3.06 6.82 -4.28
C LEU A 101 -3.38 6.10 -5.59
N ALA A 102 -2.75 4.97 -5.84
CA ALA A 102 -3.09 4.09 -6.96
C ALA A 102 -3.57 2.73 -6.45
N MET A 103 -4.72 2.30 -6.96
CA MET A 103 -5.42 1.08 -6.54
C MET A 103 -5.64 0.16 -7.74
N PRO A 104 -4.67 -0.71 -8.08
CA PRO A 104 -4.85 -1.69 -9.13
C PRO A 104 -5.95 -2.69 -8.76
N LYS A 105 -6.55 -3.27 -9.79
CA LYS A 105 -7.54 -4.33 -9.67
C LYS A 105 -6.92 -5.63 -10.15
N GLY A 106 -6.86 -6.63 -9.28
CA GLY A 106 -6.41 -7.96 -9.61
C GLY A 106 -7.26 -8.60 -10.70
N GLU A 107 -6.74 -9.59 -11.40
CA GLU A 107 -7.49 -10.38 -12.37
C GLU A 107 -8.49 -11.31 -11.70
N GLY A 108 -9.45 -11.80 -12.49
CA GLY A 108 -10.51 -12.67 -12.03
C GLY A 108 -11.90 -12.10 -12.31
N TRP A 109 -12.94 -12.73 -11.78
CA TRP A 109 -14.33 -12.39 -12.02
C TRP A 109 -15.05 -11.96 -10.72
N GLY A 110 -15.87 -10.93 -10.80
CA GLY A 110 -16.66 -10.44 -9.66
C GLY A 110 -15.79 -10.07 -8.46
N MET A 111 -15.99 -10.74 -7.33
CA MET A 111 -15.20 -10.62 -6.10
C MET A 111 -13.96 -11.52 -6.10
N PHE A 112 -13.94 -12.58 -6.92
CA PHE A 112 -12.84 -13.56 -7.00
C PHE A 112 -11.69 -12.98 -7.82
N ARG A 113 -10.97 -12.03 -7.23
CA ARG A 113 -9.85 -11.31 -7.86
C ARG A 113 -8.61 -11.43 -7.00
N SER A 114 -7.50 -11.70 -7.68
CA SER A 114 -6.18 -11.85 -7.06
C SER A 114 -5.10 -11.26 -7.95
N PHE A 115 -3.94 -11.10 -7.35
CA PHE A 115 -2.70 -10.79 -8.04
C PHE A 115 -1.83 -12.04 -8.11
N ASN A 116 -1.03 -12.16 -9.16
CA ASN A 116 0.08 -13.10 -9.20
C ASN A 116 1.19 -12.57 -8.29
N ALA A 117 1.27 -13.15 -7.10
CA ALA A 117 2.24 -12.80 -6.07
C ALA A 117 3.31 -13.90 -5.87
N GLY A 118 3.49 -14.78 -6.88
CA GLY A 118 4.40 -15.89 -6.81
C GLY A 118 3.97 -17.03 -5.88
N LEU A 119 2.66 -17.13 -5.59
CA LEU A 119 2.09 -18.18 -4.71
C LEU A 119 1.84 -19.49 -5.45
N VAL A 120 1.62 -19.39 -6.74
CA VAL A 120 1.34 -20.50 -7.66
C VAL A 120 2.27 -20.35 -8.84
N ASN A 121 2.83 -21.44 -9.29
CA ASN A 121 3.71 -21.43 -10.47
C ASN A 121 2.88 -21.80 -11.72
N ASP A 122 2.09 -20.85 -12.22
CA ASP A 122 1.28 -21.01 -13.41
C ASP A 122 1.78 -20.09 -14.54
N PRO A 123 2.24 -20.62 -15.68
CA PRO A 123 2.73 -19.81 -16.79
C PRO A 123 1.63 -18.97 -17.48
N TYR A 124 0.37 -19.21 -17.19
CA TYR A 124 -0.76 -18.42 -17.68
C TYR A 124 -1.20 -17.31 -16.73
N ASP A 125 -0.58 -17.22 -15.56
CA ASP A 125 -0.86 -16.15 -14.62
C ASP A 125 -0.46 -14.78 -15.19
N PRO A 126 -1.22 -13.71 -14.89
CA PRO A 126 -0.89 -12.37 -15.36
C PRO A 126 0.42 -11.88 -14.75
N ASP A 127 1.20 -11.13 -15.49
CA ASP A 127 2.37 -10.42 -14.96
C ASP A 127 1.94 -9.16 -14.20
N ASP A 128 1.76 -9.28 -12.88
CA ASP A 128 1.38 -8.18 -12.02
C ASP A 128 2.57 -7.25 -11.70
N LEU A 129 3.81 -7.69 -11.90
CA LEU A 129 4.99 -6.84 -11.80
C LEU A 129 5.03 -5.86 -12.98
N LEU A 130 4.90 -6.39 -14.21
CA LEU A 130 4.83 -5.57 -15.42
C LEU A 130 3.60 -4.64 -15.40
N PHE A 131 2.44 -5.14 -14.93
CA PHE A 131 1.26 -4.29 -14.76
C PHE A 131 1.51 -3.14 -13.79
N THR A 132 2.17 -3.40 -12.66
CA THR A 132 2.51 -2.37 -11.67
C THR A 132 3.47 -1.34 -12.26
N ALA A 133 4.53 -1.76 -12.95
CA ALA A 133 5.47 -0.85 -13.60
C ALA A 133 4.78 0.00 -14.68
N THR A 134 3.92 -0.61 -15.50
CA THR A 134 3.14 0.07 -16.55
C THR A 134 2.18 1.09 -15.95
N MET A 135 1.48 0.74 -14.87
CA MET A 135 0.58 1.64 -14.14
C MET A 135 1.33 2.86 -13.57
N ILE A 136 2.48 2.67 -12.95
CA ILE A 136 3.31 3.77 -12.42
C ILE A 136 3.71 4.72 -13.56
N ASN A 137 4.15 4.19 -14.70
CA ASN A 137 4.53 5.01 -15.86
C ASN A 137 3.32 5.75 -16.48
N ASP A 138 2.15 5.11 -16.52
CA ASP A 138 0.92 5.77 -16.98
C ASP A 138 0.53 6.93 -16.04
N ILE A 139 0.59 6.73 -14.72
CA ILE A 139 0.34 7.81 -13.74
C ILE A 139 1.37 8.93 -13.91
N ALA A 140 2.66 8.60 -14.01
CA ALA A 140 3.75 9.58 -14.19
C ALA A 140 3.60 10.41 -15.47
N SER A 141 2.97 9.85 -16.52
CA SER A 141 2.68 10.59 -17.76
C SER A 141 1.57 11.62 -17.58
N ARG A 142 0.75 11.50 -16.54
CA ARG A 142 -0.44 12.34 -16.28
C ARG A 142 -0.17 13.39 -15.20
N VAL A 143 0.55 13.00 -14.14
CA VAL A 143 0.81 13.85 -12.97
C VAL A 143 2.27 13.73 -12.52
N ALA A 144 2.78 14.76 -11.85
CA ALA A 144 4.13 14.72 -11.30
C ALA A 144 4.17 13.80 -10.07
N ILE A 145 4.90 12.68 -10.18
CA ILE A 145 5.19 11.78 -9.06
C ILE A 145 6.65 11.93 -8.62
N ASP A 146 6.89 11.80 -7.33
CA ASP A 146 8.23 11.69 -6.78
C ASP A 146 8.70 10.23 -6.86
N ARG A 147 9.58 9.93 -7.80
CA ARG A 147 10.08 8.57 -8.04
C ARG A 147 10.98 8.05 -6.90
N SER A 148 11.46 8.90 -6.02
CA SER A 148 12.18 8.48 -4.81
C SER A 148 11.24 8.06 -3.68
N ARG A 149 9.94 8.34 -3.80
CA ARG A 149 8.92 8.07 -2.80
C ARG A 149 7.72 7.32 -3.40
N ILE A 150 7.99 6.13 -3.94
CA ILE A 150 6.97 5.18 -4.39
C ILE A 150 6.87 4.08 -3.34
N TYR A 151 5.69 3.86 -2.82
CA TYR A 151 5.42 2.91 -1.74
C TYR A 151 4.40 1.87 -2.17
N ALA A 152 4.46 0.70 -1.54
CA ALA A 152 3.44 -0.33 -1.71
C ALA A 152 2.90 -0.79 -0.35
N MET A 153 1.58 -0.93 -0.26
CA MET A 153 0.94 -1.60 0.87
C MET A 153 -0.13 -2.55 0.37
N GLY A 154 -0.34 -3.63 1.13
CA GLY A 154 -1.37 -4.59 0.78
C GLY A 154 -1.73 -5.51 1.94
N MET A 155 -2.80 -6.26 1.73
CA MET A 155 -3.27 -7.27 2.67
C MET A 155 -3.38 -8.62 2.00
N SER A 156 -3.03 -9.72 2.73
CA SER A 156 -3.16 -11.09 2.25
C SER A 156 -2.45 -11.26 0.90
N ASN A 157 -3.13 -11.71 -0.14
CA ASN A 157 -2.60 -11.78 -1.51
C ASN A 157 -1.98 -10.45 -1.99
N GLY A 158 -2.60 -9.30 -1.70
CA GLY A 158 -2.02 -7.99 -1.98
C GLY A 158 -0.77 -7.68 -1.15
N GLY A 159 -0.71 -8.14 0.10
CA GLY A 159 0.47 -8.07 0.96
C GLY A 159 1.62 -8.93 0.42
N MET A 160 1.32 -10.15 -0.02
CA MET A 160 2.28 -11.04 -0.67
C MET A 160 2.89 -10.41 -1.94
N LEU A 161 2.06 -9.71 -2.73
CA LEU A 161 2.55 -8.99 -3.91
C LEU A 161 3.54 -7.88 -3.55
N THR A 162 3.42 -7.20 -2.39
CA THR A 162 4.40 -6.18 -2.01
C THR A 162 5.82 -6.75 -1.88
N HIS A 163 5.96 -7.98 -1.37
CA HIS A 163 7.24 -8.68 -1.32
C HIS A 163 7.72 -9.08 -2.73
N ALA A 164 6.82 -9.61 -3.57
CA ALA A 164 7.18 -9.97 -4.94
C ALA A 164 7.68 -8.76 -5.75
N LEU A 165 7.09 -7.58 -5.54
CA LEU A 165 7.52 -6.34 -6.19
C LEU A 165 8.95 -5.92 -5.78
N THR A 166 9.36 -6.14 -4.53
CA THR A 166 10.74 -5.81 -4.11
C THR A 166 11.77 -6.70 -4.76
N GLN A 167 11.42 -7.96 -5.04
CA GLN A 167 12.29 -8.92 -5.72
C GLN A 167 12.30 -8.72 -7.24
N GLY A 168 11.12 -8.60 -7.85
CA GLY A 168 10.99 -8.55 -9.30
C GLY A 168 11.24 -7.17 -9.90
N LEU A 169 11.15 -6.10 -9.11
CA LEU A 169 11.41 -4.71 -9.53
C LEU A 169 12.36 -4.03 -8.52
N PRO A 170 13.60 -4.52 -8.44
CA PRO A 170 14.56 -4.05 -7.43
C PRO A 170 14.78 -2.54 -7.54
N GLY A 171 14.80 -1.85 -6.40
CA GLY A 171 14.98 -0.41 -6.34
C GLY A 171 13.79 0.43 -6.84
N LEU A 172 12.61 -0.16 -7.09
CA LEU A 172 11.40 0.60 -7.43
C LEU A 172 10.78 1.25 -6.20
N LEU A 173 10.66 0.50 -5.10
CA LEU A 173 9.91 0.91 -3.92
C LEU A 173 10.82 1.55 -2.86
N ALA A 174 10.35 2.62 -2.24
CA ALA A 174 10.98 3.28 -1.10
C ALA A 174 10.57 2.66 0.24
N GLY A 175 9.57 1.80 0.26
CA GLY A 175 9.11 1.07 1.42
C GLY A 175 7.86 0.25 1.15
N ILE A 176 7.65 -0.80 1.94
CA ILE A 176 6.49 -1.67 1.83
C ILE A 176 5.80 -1.89 3.18
N VAL A 177 4.48 -2.12 3.11
CA VAL A 177 3.68 -2.61 4.25
C VAL A 177 2.90 -3.84 3.80
N SER A 178 3.13 -4.96 4.47
CA SER A 178 2.42 -6.22 4.22
C SER A 178 1.61 -6.63 5.44
N VAL A 179 0.30 -6.73 5.29
CA VAL A 179 -0.62 -7.16 6.35
C VAL A 179 -1.14 -8.56 6.04
N SER A 180 -0.92 -9.51 6.95
CA SER A 180 -1.32 -10.92 6.79
C SER A 180 -0.86 -11.52 5.45
N GLY A 181 0.35 -11.14 5.00
CA GLY A 181 0.94 -11.64 3.75
C GLY A 181 2.44 -11.82 3.90
N THR A 182 2.95 -13.00 3.55
CA THR A 182 4.37 -13.33 3.51
C THR A 182 4.74 -13.73 2.08
N PRO A 183 6.00 -13.64 1.63
CA PRO A 183 6.36 -13.95 0.26
C PRO A 183 6.07 -15.41 -0.11
N GLY A 184 5.73 -15.67 -1.36
CA GLY A 184 5.50 -17.02 -1.88
C GLY A 184 6.75 -17.89 -1.90
N THR A 185 7.91 -17.27 -2.11
CA THR A 185 9.23 -17.90 -2.11
C THR A 185 10.17 -17.16 -1.16
N PRO A 186 11.25 -17.80 -0.68
CA PRO A 186 12.27 -17.08 0.08
C PRO A 186 12.76 -15.84 -0.65
N LEU A 187 13.07 -14.79 0.09
CA LEU A 187 13.64 -13.57 -0.49
C LEU A 187 15.00 -13.91 -1.10
N ALA A 188 15.23 -13.50 -2.34
CA ALA A 188 16.48 -13.74 -3.04
C ALA A 188 17.65 -12.99 -2.36
N GLY A 189 18.86 -13.53 -2.44
CA GLY A 189 20.05 -12.94 -1.82
C GLY A 189 20.48 -11.60 -2.41
N ASP A 190 19.99 -11.25 -3.60
CA ASP A 190 20.19 -9.97 -4.29
C ASP A 190 19.02 -8.98 -4.08
N THR A 191 18.04 -9.32 -3.23
CA THR A 191 16.97 -8.40 -2.85
C THR A 191 17.57 -7.16 -2.18
N LEU A 192 17.24 -5.98 -2.69
CA LEU A 192 17.77 -4.73 -2.15
C LEU A 192 17.15 -4.38 -0.80
N ALA A 193 17.96 -3.81 0.09
CA ALA A 193 17.48 -3.28 1.36
C ALA A 193 16.31 -2.31 1.14
N THR A 194 15.19 -2.61 1.79
CA THR A 194 13.93 -1.88 1.60
C THR A 194 13.23 -1.75 2.95
N PRO A 195 12.84 -0.55 3.38
CA PRO A 195 12.04 -0.39 4.60
C PRO A 195 10.78 -1.25 4.54
N VAL A 196 10.61 -2.13 5.54
CA VAL A 196 9.49 -3.06 5.58
C VAL A 196 8.74 -3.00 6.90
N MET A 197 7.41 -2.92 6.83
CA MET A 197 6.52 -3.15 7.95
C MET A 197 5.68 -4.39 7.66
N MET A 198 5.87 -5.44 8.44
CA MET A 198 5.05 -6.65 8.45
C MET A 198 4.02 -6.54 9.58
N VAL A 199 2.77 -6.87 9.29
CA VAL A 199 1.67 -6.89 10.28
C VAL A 199 1.01 -8.25 10.22
N HIS A 200 0.98 -8.99 11.33
CA HIS A 200 0.43 -10.36 11.28
C HIS A 200 -0.23 -10.77 12.60
N GLY A 201 -1.39 -11.44 12.47
CA GLY A 201 -2.11 -12.03 13.59
C GLY A 201 -1.52 -13.39 14.01
N THR A 202 -1.23 -13.57 15.29
CA THR A 202 -0.64 -14.84 15.77
C THR A 202 -1.58 -16.05 15.71
N THR A 203 -2.88 -15.81 15.53
CA THR A 203 -3.90 -16.85 15.33
C THR A 203 -4.63 -16.70 13.99
N ASP A 204 -3.93 -16.19 12.97
CA ASP A 204 -4.46 -16.05 11.62
C ASP A 204 -4.82 -17.44 11.05
N PRO A 205 -6.10 -17.70 10.74
CA PRO A 205 -6.53 -19.01 10.25
C PRO A 205 -6.37 -19.17 8.73
N ILE A 206 -6.08 -18.10 7.99
CA ILE A 206 -6.00 -18.09 6.52
C ILE A 206 -4.55 -18.18 6.06
N THR A 207 -3.70 -17.30 6.61
CA THR A 207 -2.24 -17.30 6.44
C THR A 207 -1.59 -17.50 7.80
N PRO A 208 -1.51 -18.75 8.30
CA PRO A 208 -1.01 -19.03 9.64
C PRO A 208 0.40 -18.48 9.86
N TRP A 209 0.69 -18.02 11.08
CA TRP A 209 2.00 -17.51 11.49
C TRP A 209 3.14 -18.46 11.13
N SER A 210 2.92 -19.75 11.32
CA SER A 210 3.89 -20.82 11.05
C SER A 210 3.96 -21.26 9.58
N GLY A 211 3.39 -20.47 8.65
CA GLY A 211 3.35 -20.83 7.23
C GLY A 211 2.17 -21.76 6.87
N PRO A 212 2.19 -22.37 5.66
CA PRO A 212 1.11 -23.21 5.17
C PRO A 212 0.74 -24.34 6.13
N SER A 213 -0.55 -24.49 6.38
CA SER A 213 -1.10 -25.55 7.22
C SER A 213 -1.57 -26.76 6.38
N ARG A 214 -2.02 -27.82 7.06
CA ARG A 214 -2.64 -28.98 6.37
C ARG A 214 -3.91 -28.61 5.62
N LEU A 215 -4.53 -27.47 5.93
CA LEU A 215 -5.72 -26.95 5.26
C LEU A 215 -5.39 -26.05 4.07
N THR A 216 -4.14 -25.61 3.93
CA THR A 216 -3.69 -24.85 2.79
C THR A 216 -3.59 -25.75 1.56
N PRO A 217 -4.20 -25.38 0.41
CA PRO A 217 -4.03 -26.17 -0.80
C PRO A 217 -2.57 -26.36 -1.17
N LYS A 218 -2.17 -27.58 -1.56
CA LYS A 218 -0.75 -27.94 -1.80
C LYS A 218 -0.06 -27.11 -2.88
N PHE A 219 -0.81 -26.48 -3.76
CA PHE A 219 -0.29 -25.61 -4.82
C PHE A 219 -0.10 -24.15 -4.38
N ILE A 220 -0.54 -23.79 -3.17
CA ILE A 220 -0.34 -22.45 -2.60
C ILE A 220 0.86 -22.50 -1.68
N HIS A 221 1.87 -21.67 -1.98
CA HIS A 221 3.10 -21.58 -1.22
C HIS A 221 3.24 -20.18 -0.63
N PHE A 222 3.65 -20.09 0.63
CA PHE A 222 4.07 -18.86 1.29
C PHE A 222 4.96 -19.19 2.48
N GLN A 223 5.83 -18.23 2.85
CA GLN A 223 6.77 -18.39 3.97
C GLN A 223 6.05 -18.24 5.32
N ASP A 224 6.61 -18.79 6.39
CA ASP A 224 6.23 -18.42 7.75
C ASP A 224 6.69 -17.00 8.09
N VAL A 225 6.09 -16.41 9.13
CA VAL A 225 6.35 -15.01 9.52
C VAL A 225 7.76 -14.85 10.07
N ASP A 226 8.22 -15.78 10.91
CA ASP A 226 9.52 -15.67 11.60
C ASP A 226 10.68 -15.77 10.60
N SER A 227 10.61 -16.72 9.65
CA SER A 227 11.58 -16.85 8.57
C SER A 227 11.60 -15.61 7.65
N THR A 228 10.43 -15.09 7.30
CA THR A 228 10.32 -13.87 6.49
C THR A 228 10.94 -12.67 7.22
N LEU A 229 10.65 -12.53 8.51
CA LEU A 229 11.21 -11.47 9.34
C LEU A 229 12.74 -11.58 9.44
N ALA A 230 13.26 -12.78 9.66
CA ALA A 230 14.70 -13.03 9.74
C ALA A 230 15.41 -12.65 8.42
N GLN A 231 14.82 -13.01 7.27
CA GLN A 231 15.36 -12.65 5.96
C GLN A 231 15.38 -11.13 5.77
N TRP A 232 14.28 -10.43 6.06
CA TRP A 232 14.24 -8.97 5.98
C TRP A 232 15.23 -8.28 6.90
N ARG A 233 15.37 -8.76 8.14
CA ARG A 233 16.37 -8.20 9.06
C ARG A 233 17.80 -8.37 8.54
N THR A 234 18.09 -9.51 7.92
CA THR A 234 19.39 -9.78 7.29
C THR A 234 19.63 -8.86 6.10
N ILE A 235 18.69 -8.77 5.16
CA ILE A 235 18.76 -7.92 3.97
C ILE A 235 18.91 -6.45 4.35
N ASN A 236 18.17 -6.02 5.37
CA ASN A 236 18.15 -4.64 5.85
C ASN A 236 19.28 -4.32 6.84
N GLY A 237 20.13 -5.28 7.17
CA GLY A 237 21.26 -5.08 8.10
C GLY A 237 20.85 -4.75 9.53
N CYS A 238 19.69 -5.20 9.97
CA CYS A 238 19.15 -4.95 11.31
C CYS A 238 19.77 -5.92 12.33
N THR A 239 20.89 -5.55 12.94
CA THR A 239 21.64 -6.38 13.90
C THR A 239 21.35 -6.03 15.36
N ALA A 240 20.83 -4.84 15.64
CA ALA A 240 20.47 -4.40 16.99
C ALA A 240 19.21 -5.12 17.50
N ASP A 241 18.98 -5.02 18.82
CA ASP A 241 17.72 -5.43 19.44
C ASP A 241 16.57 -4.52 18.99
N ALA A 242 15.35 -5.05 19.06
CA ALA A 242 14.18 -4.29 18.69
C ALA A 242 13.77 -3.28 19.77
N ASP A 243 13.42 -2.08 19.34
CA ASP A 243 12.59 -1.18 20.16
C ASP A 243 11.17 -1.73 20.21
N LEU A 244 10.63 -1.91 21.43
CA LEU A 244 9.31 -2.49 21.65
C LEU A 244 8.28 -1.44 22.07
N ARG A 245 7.08 -1.52 21.46
CA ARG A 245 5.92 -0.75 21.92
C ARG A 245 4.70 -1.65 22.02
N LEU A 246 4.01 -1.58 23.16
CA LEU A 246 2.77 -2.31 23.42
C LEU A 246 1.56 -1.38 23.20
N TYR A 247 0.56 -1.89 22.51
CA TYR A 247 -0.75 -1.26 22.39
C TYR A 247 -1.80 -2.28 22.84
N ASP A 248 -2.67 -1.88 23.74
CA ASP A 248 -3.72 -2.72 24.31
C ASP A 248 -4.93 -1.85 24.67
N ARG A 249 -5.99 -1.97 23.88
CA ARG A 249 -7.28 -1.31 24.18
C ARG A 249 -8.27 -2.35 24.71
N PRO A 250 -8.94 -2.07 25.84
CA PRO A 250 -9.88 -3.03 26.40
C PRO A 250 -11.00 -3.41 25.41
N GLY A 251 -11.34 -4.70 25.34
CA GLY A 251 -12.58 -5.18 24.73
C GLY A 251 -12.48 -5.94 23.42
N ASP A 252 -11.32 -6.05 22.77
CA ASP A 252 -11.18 -6.78 21.50
C ASP A 252 -10.49 -8.15 21.60
N LYS A 253 -9.95 -8.51 22.76
CA LYS A 253 -9.22 -9.76 23.04
C LYS A 253 -7.86 -9.88 22.37
N THR A 254 -7.35 -8.80 21.78
CA THR A 254 -6.04 -8.75 21.14
C THR A 254 -5.11 -7.82 21.89
N GLN A 255 -3.82 -7.89 21.58
CA GLN A 255 -2.81 -6.92 21.97
C GLN A 255 -1.86 -6.76 20.80
N ILE A 256 -1.28 -5.60 20.60
CA ILE A 256 -0.27 -5.38 19.57
C ILE A 256 1.08 -5.13 20.24
N ILE A 257 2.08 -5.92 19.83
CA ILE A 257 3.48 -5.64 20.11
C ILE A 257 4.12 -5.18 18.79
N CYS A 258 4.54 -3.92 18.76
CA CYS A 258 5.31 -3.39 17.65
C CYS A 258 6.80 -3.52 17.94
N HIS A 259 7.49 -4.33 17.15
CA HIS A 259 8.92 -4.51 17.16
C HIS A 259 9.53 -3.68 16.06
N ARG A 260 10.46 -2.79 16.38
CA ARG A 260 11.16 -1.97 15.41
C ARG A 260 12.66 -2.21 15.51
N TRP A 261 13.25 -2.73 14.44
CA TRP A 261 14.69 -2.91 14.31
C TRP A 261 15.25 -1.76 13.47
N PRO A 262 16.03 -0.86 14.09
CA PRO A 262 16.71 0.20 13.35
C PRO A 262 17.82 -0.41 12.48
N ALA A 263 18.15 0.30 11.42
CA ALA A 263 19.25 -0.05 10.52
C ALA A 263 20.35 1.00 10.56
N PRO A 264 21.59 0.63 10.22
CA PRO A 264 22.66 1.59 9.96
C PRO A 264 22.31 2.54 8.81
N PRO A 265 22.96 3.71 8.70
CA PRO A 265 22.82 4.58 7.54
C PRO A 265 23.02 3.83 6.22
N ALA A 266 22.26 4.17 5.19
CA ALA A 266 22.20 3.54 3.87
C ALA A 266 21.57 2.14 3.80
N LEU A 267 21.10 1.58 4.93
CA LEU A 267 20.28 0.37 5.00
C LEU A 267 18.84 0.72 5.42
N ALA A 268 18.01 -0.28 5.71
CA ALA A 268 16.58 -0.07 5.87
C ALA A 268 16.02 -0.64 7.18
N GLU A 269 15.10 0.09 7.82
CA GLU A 269 14.45 -0.40 9.04
C GLU A 269 13.49 -1.56 8.74
N THR A 270 13.38 -2.47 9.70
CA THR A 270 12.42 -3.57 9.69
C THR A 270 11.47 -3.43 10.86
N VAL A 271 10.17 -3.51 10.60
CA VAL A 271 9.12 -3.41 11.63
C VAL A 271 8.23 -4.64 11.57
N LEU A 272 7.94 -5.24 12.71
CA LEU A 272 6.90 -6.25 12.88
C LEU A 272 5.83 -5.72 13.83
N VAL A 273 4.60 -5.65 13.36
CA VAL A 273 3.41 -5.40 14.17
C VAL A 273 2.75 -6.74 14.44
N GLN A 274 3.11 -7.35 15.56
CA GLN A 274 2.59 -8.63 16.00
C GLN A 274 1.25 -8.43 16.71
N VAL A 275 0.17 -8.96 16.14
CA VAL A 275 -1.17 -8.89 16.72
C VAL A 275 -1.43 -10.18 17.51
N LEU A 276 -1.22 -10.15 18.81
CA LEU A 276 -1.45 -11.31 19.70
C LEU A 276 -2.93 -11.69 19.69
N LYS A 277 -3.22 -12.98 19.49
CA LYS A 277 -4.58 -13.53 19.32
C LYS A 277 -5.36 -12.89 18.15
N GLY A 278 -4.70 -12.11 17.30
CA GLY A 278 -5.26 -11.51 16.09
C GLY A 278 -5.46 -12.56 14.99
N GLY A 279 -6.47 -12.36 14.16
CA GLY A 279 -6.77 -13.18 12.98
C GLY A 279 -6.34 -12.53 11.69
N HIS A 280 -6.93 -13.01 10.57
CA HIS A 280 -6.72 -12.51 9.21
C HIS A 280 -7.51 -11.23 8.97
N ARG A 281 -7.13 -10.13 9.63
CA ARG A 281 -7.87 -8.87 9.61
C ARG A 281 -6.94 -7.66 9.64
N TRP A 282 -7.38 -6.59 8.97
CA TRP A 282 -6.75 -5.28 9.09
C TRP A 282 -7.11 -4.68 10.46
N PRO A 283 -6.15 -4.29 11.31
CA PRO A 283 -6.42 -3.60 12.56
C PRO A 283 -7.05 -2.21 12.31
N VAL A 284 -8.10 -1.86 13.05
CA VAL A 284 -8.85 -0.60 12.92
C VAL A 284 -9.32 -0.15 14.30
N LEU A 285 -9.56 1.15 14.50
CA LEU A 285 -10.01 1.66 15.81
C LEU A 285 -11.46 1.27 16.14
N GLU A 286 -12.29 1.03 15.13
CA GLU A 286 -13.69 0.65 15.29
C GLU A 286 -13.93 -0.72 14.67
N LYS A 287 -14.38 -1.67 15.49
CA LYS A 287 -14.61 -3.05 15.05
C LYS A 287 -15.63 -3.11 13.92
N GLN A 288 -15.23 -3.66 12.81
CA GLN A 288 -16.07 -3.80 11.64
C GLN A 288 -16.72 -5.19 11.60
N ARG A 289 -18.02 -5.24 11.32
CA ARG A 289 -18.74 -6.49 11.07
C ARG A 289 -18.36 -7.00 9.69
N TYR A 290 -17.38 -7.89 9.64
CA TYR A 290 -16.98 -8.45 8.36
C TYR A 290 -16.46 -9.87 8.50
N PHE A 291 -16.84 -10.75 7.56
CA PHE A 291 -16.49 -12.15 7.39
C PHE A 291 -16.33 -12.99 8.66
N PRO A 292 -17.28 -13.91 8.94
CA PRO A 292 -17.08 -14.98 9.91
C PRO A 292 -15.87 -15.84 9.48
N ARG A 293 -15.12 -16.36 10.46
CA ARG A 293 -13.97 -17.27 10.28
C ARG A 293 -12.62 -16.62 9.93
N THR A 294 -12.46 -15.31 10.01
CA THR A 294 -11.15 -14.67 9.84
C THR A 294 -10.43 -14.38 11.18
N GLY A 295 -10.99 -14.81 12.30
CA GLY A 295 -10.40 -14.61 13.62
C GLY A 295 -10.69 -13.22 14.23
N ASN A 296 -10.00 -12.87 15.31
CA ASN A 296 -10.19 -11.61 16.02
C ASN A 296 -9.65 -10.44 15.21
N GLN A 297 -10.36 -9.31 15.26
CA GLN A 297 -9.90 -8.02 14.74
C GLN A 297 -9.38 -7.17 15.89
N SER A 298 -8.15 -6.69 15.78
CA SER A 298 -7.62 -5.73 16.73
C SER A 298 -8.21 -4.34 16.52
N THR A 299 -8.52 -3.69 17.63
CA THR A 299 -8.94 -2.28 17.68
C THR A 299 -7.91 -1.41 18.41
N ASP A 300 -6.73 -1.93 18.64
CA ASP A 300 -5.66 -1.26 19.40
C ASP A 300 -5.07 -0.06 18.68
N VAL A 301 -5.02 -0.10 17.36
CA VAL A 301 -4.43 0.94 16.51
C VAL A 301 -5.23 1.20 15.24
N ASP A 302 -5.10 2.40 14.68
CA ASP A 302 -5.40 2.67 13.27
C ASP A 302 -4.21 2.22 12.42
N MET A 303 -4.31 1.02 11.87
CA MET A 303 -3.21 0.43 11.08
C MET A 303 -2.97 1.22 9.80
N THR A 304 -3.98 1.82 9.20
CA THR A 304 -3.83 2.65 7.99
C THR A 304 -3.01 3.90 8.28
N ALA A 305 -3.30 4.57 9.39
CA ALA A 305 -2.52 5.72 9.82
C ALA A 305 -1.07 5.31 10.18
N MET A 306 -0.88 4.23 10.92
CA MET A 306 0.45 3.72 11.31
C MET A 306 1.29 3.35 10.07
N ALA A 307 0.69 2.66 9.10
CA ALA A 307 1.35 2.28 7.84
C ALA A 307 1.73 3.50 7.00
N CYS A 308 0.82 4.47 6.83
CA CYS A 308 1.10 5.69 6.08
C CYS A 308 2.15 6.57 6.78
N GLU A 309 2.12 6.65 8.10
CA GLU A 309 3.17 7.34 8.87
C GLU A 309 4.53 6.69 8.70
N PHE A 310 4.60 5.34 8.77
CA PHE A 310 5.83 4.60 8.49
C PHE A 310 6.36 4.91 7.09
N LEU A 311 5.53 4.79 6.06
CA LEU A 311 5.92 4.99 4.67
C LEU A 311 6.32 6.44 4.38
N SER A 312 5.61 7.42 4.95
CA SER A 312 5.87 8.85 4.69
C SER A 312 7.28 9.30 5.08
N ARG A 313 7.93 8.59 5.97
CA ARG A 313 9.31 8.87 6.42
C ARG A 313 10.38 8.24 5.51
N GLN A 314 9.97 7.34 4.61
CA GLN A 314 10.91 6.59 3.77
C GLN A 314 11.18 7.34 2.46
N GLN A 315 12.43 7.37 2.07
CA GLN A 315 12.86 7.91 0.78
C GLN A 315 14.04 7.08 0.26
N ARG A 316 13.95 6.70 -1.00
CA ARG A 316 15.04 5.99 -1.68
C ARG A 316 16.04 6.98 -2.25
N GLN A 317 17.33 6.67 -2.10
CA GLN A 317 18.36 7.37 -2.87
C GLN A 317 18.24 6.92 -4.34
N LEU A 318 17.97 7.86 -5.23
CA LEU A 318 18.03 7.60 -6.66
C LEU A 318 19.52 7.48 -7.03
N GLN A 319 19.93 6.34 -7.57
CA GLN A 319 21.25 6.28 -8.21
C GLN A 319 21.20 7.21 -9.43
N VAL A 320 22.10 8.18 -9.45
CA VAL A 320 22.29 9.16 -10.54
C VAL A 320 22.98 8.48 -11.70
#